data_f014cb3882f644f88506f4e5cfae08f8
#
_entry.id   f014cb3882f644f88506f4e5cfae08f8
#
_cell.length_a   1.000
_cell.length_b   1.000
_cell.length_c   1.000
_cell.angle_alpha   90.00
_cell.angle_beta   90.00
_cell.angle_gamma   90.00
#
_symmetry.space_group_name_H-M   'P 1'
#
loop_
_entity.id
_entity.type
_entity.pdbx_description
1 polymer ?
#
loop_
_entity_poly.entity_id
_entity_poly.type
_entity_poly.pdbx_seq_one_letter_code
_entity_poly.pdbx_strand_id
1 'polypeptide(L)'
;MRKLIVPAIALAAASVAAPSFAQSYHHRPAPPHHASYGSWQSINARQANLDRRIDQGVRNGQLSRREATRLRGEFNSILRLEANYRRGGLTAWERQDLDRRFDRLSAQIRYERRDHDNRRG
;
A
#
# COMPACT_ATOMS: atom_id res chain seq x y z
N MET A 1 -5.88 -87.58 -26.06
CA MET A 1 -5.22 -86.53 -26.89
C MET A 1 -6.03 -85.28 -26.74
N ARG A 2 -5.63 -84.41 -25.85
CA ARG A 2 -6.31 -83.13 -25.66
C ARG A 2 -5.30 -82.00 -25.88
N LYS A 3 -5.50 -81.30 -26.95
CA LYS A 3 -4.72 -80.13 -27.26
C LYS A 3 -5.21 -78.93 -26.41
N LEU A 4 -4.40 -78.51 -25.48
CA LEU A 4 -4.63 -77.29 -24.71
C LEU A 4 -4.16 -76.10 -25.53
N ILE A 5 -5.14 -75.32 -25.96
CA ILE A 5 -4.90 -74.03 -26.63
C ILE A 5 -4.81 -73.01 -25.48
N VAL A 6 -3.62 -72.43 -25.34
CA VAL A 6 -3.39 -71.32 -24.44
C VAL A 6 -3.69 -70.02 -25.18
N PRO A 7 -4.66 -69.20 -24.78
CA PRO A 7 -4.82 -67.90 -25.38
C PRO A 7 -3.78 -66.93 -24.81
N ALA A 8 -3.00 -66.34 -25.66
CA ALA A 8 -2.12 -65.25 -25.31
C ALA A 8 -2.94 -63.99 -24.90
N ILE A 9 -2.85 -63.62 -23.66
CA ILE A 9 -3.44 -62.38 -23.18
C ILE A 9 -2.50 -61.26 -23.56
N ALA A 10 -2.87 -60.49 -24.59
CA ALA A 10 -2.18 -59.25 -24.91
C ALA A 10 -2.49 -58.21 -23.82
N LEU A 11 -1.50 -57.87 -23.01
CA LEU A 11 -1.58 -56.76 -22.06
C LEU A 11 -1.52 -55.47 -22.87
N ALA A 12 -2.66 -54.88 -23.12
CA ALA A 12 -2.71 -53.50 -23.62
C ALA A 12 -2.31 -52.54 -22.43
N ALA A 13 -1.12 -52.05 -22.45
CA ALA A 13 -0.71 -50.97 -21.59
C ALA A 13 -1.50 -49.69 -21.95
N ALA A 14 -2.59 -49.44 -21.29
CA ALA A 14 -3.26 -48.17 -21.35
C ALA A 14 -2.35 -47.13 -20.69
N SER A 15 -1.61 -46.39 -21.51
CA SER A 15 -0.96 -45.17 -21.06
C SER A 15 -2.04 -44.15 -20.68
N VAL A 16 -2.35 -44.08 -19.40
CA VAL A 16 -3.13 -43.02 -18.86
C VAL A 16 -2.26 -41.77 -18.88
N ALA A 17 -2.39 -40.99 -19.96
CA ALA A 17 -1.88 -39.64 -20.00
C ALA A 17 -2.66 -38.88 -18.91
N ALA A 18 -2.04 -38.72 -17.75
CA ALA A 18 -2.54 -37.81 -16.76
C ALA A 18 -2.56 -36.42 -17.42
N PRO A 19 -3.71 -35.73 -17.48
CA PRO A 19 -3.70 -34.36 -17.88
C PRO A 19 -2.83 -33.62 -16.86
N SER A 20 -1.67 -33.17 -17.30
CA SER A 20 -0.94 -32.18 -16.59
C SER A 20 -1.87 -30.97 -16.53
N PHE A 21 -2.63 -30.85 -15.48
CA PHE A 21 -3.18 -29.58 -15.09
C PHE A 21 -1.93 -28.72 -14.81
N ALA A 22 -1.44 -28.06 -15.84
CA ALA A 22 -0.70 -26.85 -15.67
C ALA A 22 -1.64 -25.96 -14.83
N GLN A 23 -1.52 -26.07 -13.52
CA GLN A 23 -2.01 -25.05 -12.63
C GLN A 23 -1.29 -23.81 -13.12
N SER A 24 -1.96 -23.08 -13.99
CA SER A 24 -1.69 -21.68 -14.14
C SER A 24 -1.83 -21.16 -12.73
N TYR A 25 -0.70 -21.12 -12.01
CA TYR A 25 -0.59 -20.25 -10.87
C TYR A 25 -0.88 -18.87 -11.49
N HIS A 26 -2.16 -18.52 -11.50
CA HIS A 26 -2.50 -17.15 -11.61
C HIS A 26 -1.62 -16.54 -10.54
N HIS A 27 -0.56 -15.92 -10.96
CA HIS A 27 0.18 -14.99 -10.16
C HIS A 27 -0.87 -13.96 -9.76
N ARG A 28 -1.65 -14.35 -8.74
CA ARG A 28 -2.37 -13.37 -7.95
C ARG A 28 -1.24 -12.46 -7.52
N PRO A 29 -1.19 -11.21 -7.99
CA PRO A 29 -0.18 -10.29 -7.48
C PRO A 29 -0.32 -10.41 -6.00
N ALA A 30 0.71 -10.95 -5.32
CA ALA A 30 0.71 -10.98 -3.88
C ALA A 30 0.38 -9.56 -3.48
N PRO A 31 -0.67 -9.34 -2.69
CA PRO A 31 -0.97 -7.99 -2.24
C PRO A 31 0.35 -7.47 -1.70
N PRO A 32 0.75 -6.24 -1.99
CA PRO A 32 2.08 -5.73 -1.66
C PRO A 32 2.21 -5.60 -0.14
N HIS A 33 2.34 -6.76 0.52
CA HIS A 33 2.43 -6.87 1.97
C HIS A 33 3.73 -6.27 2.50
N HIS A 34 4.74 -6.17 1.64
CA HIS A 34 6.04 -5.64 2.03
C HIS A 34 6.11 -4.10 1.97
N ALA A 35 5.30 -3.47 1.12
CA ALA A 35 5.21 -2.01 1.08
C ALA A 35 4.53 -1.43 2.32
N SER A 36 3.63 -2.17 2.96
CA SER A 36 2.86 -1.68 4.09
C SER A 36 3.63 -1.69 5.41
N TYR A 37 4.56 -2.64 5.62
CA TYR A 37 5.37 -2.64 6.83
C TYR A 37 6.44 -1.54 6.83
N GLY A 38 7.06 -1.29 5.69
CA GLY A 38 8.01 -0.19 5.54
C GLY A 38 7.35 1.19 5.66
N SER A 39 6.16 1.35 5.07
CA SER A 39 5.41 2.60 5.16
C SER A 39 4.84 2.85 6.55
N TRP A 40 4.51 1.78 7.30
CA TRP A 40 3.96 1.92 8.64
C TRP A 40 4.99 2.38 9.68
N GLN A 41 6.20 1.84 9.67
CA GLN A 41 7.29 2.38 10.50
C GLN A 41 7.60 3.83 10.17
N SER A 42 7.29 4.26 8.96
CA SER A 42 7.51 5.63 8.51
C SER A 42 6.39 6.61 8.91
N ILE A 43 5.25 6.17 9.46
CA ILE A 43 4.16 7.12 9.79
C ILE A 43 4.62 8.14 10.82
N ASN A 44 5.27 7.73 11.90
CA ASN A 44 5.82 8.68 12.87
C ASN A 44 6.88 9.59 12.23
N ALA A 45 7.71 9.03 11.34
CA ALA A 45 8.69 9.81 10.59
C ALA A 45 8.02 10.76 9.59
N ARG A 46 6.94 10.33 8.93
CA ARG A 46 6.12 11.19 8.04
C ARG A 46 5.45 12.32 8.81
N GLN A 47 4.89 12.03 9.97
CA GLN A 47 4.29 13.03 10.86
C GLN A 47 5.33 14.09 11.25
N ALA A 48 6.48 13.66 11.75
CA ALA A 48 7.57 14.58 12.11
C ALA A 48 8.09 15.38 10.90
N ASN A 49 8.12 14.77 9.73
CA ASN A 49 8.53 15.44 8.49
C ASN A 49 7.52 16.53 8.07
N LEU A 50 6.23 16.22 8.09
CA LEU A 50 5.17 17.16 7.72
C LEU A 50 5.13 18.34 8.69
N ASP A 51 5.24 18.10 9.98
CA ASP A 51 5.28 19.14 11.00
C ASP A 51 6.47 20.08 10.79
N ARG A 52 7.68 19.54 10.62
CA ARG A 52 8.86 20.35 10.30
C ARG A 52 8.70 21.15 9.02
N ARG A 53 8.06 20.60 7.99
CA ARG A 53 7.86 21.31 6.71
C ARG A 53 6.90 22.47 6.85
N ILE A 54 5.85 22.33 7.65
CA ILE A 54 4.95 23.44 7.98
C ILE A 54 5.70 24.52 8.75
N ASP A 55 6.45 24.15 9.77
CA ASP A 55 7.22 25.08 10.58
C ASP A 55 8.28 25.84 9.76
N GLN A 56 9.01 25.13 8.90
CA GLN A 56 9.96 25.74 7.99
C GLN A 56 9.29 26.70 7.01
N GLY A 57 8.12 26.28 6.47
CA GLY A 57 7.34 27.13 5.58
C GLY A 57 6.94 28.45 6.23
N VAL A 58 6.56 28.41 7.51
CA VAL A 58 6.22 29.62 8.27
C VAL A 58 7.48 30.47 8.50
N ARG A 59 8.59 29.87 8.97
CA ARG A 59 9.82 30.59 9.25
C ARG A 59 10.42 31.25 8.01
N ASN A 60 10.35 30.57 6.88
CA ASN A 60 10.87 31.08 5.60
C ASN A 60 9.89 32.02 4.89
N GLY A 61 8.69 32.21 5.45
CA GLY A 61 7.64 33.01 4.83
C GLY A 61 7.02 32.37 3.58
N GLN A 62 7.25 31.10 3.33
CA GLN A 62 6.61 30.31 2.27
C GLN A 62 5.19 29.88 2.60
N LEU A 63 4.81 29.96 3.87
CA LEU A 63 3.45 29.73 4.37
C LEU A 63 3.03 30.93 5.22
N SER A 64 1.87 31.46 4.95
CA SER A 64 1.23 32.41 5.86
C SER A 64 0.76 31.70 7.12
N ARG A 65 0.57 32.45 8.19
CA ARG A 65 0.02 31.89 9.45
C ARG A 65 -1.33 31.21 9.26
N ARG A 66 -2.17 31.78 8.38
CA ARG A 66 -3.51 31.24 8.06
C ARG A 66 -3.40 29.88 7.36
N GLU A 67 -2.53 29.75 6.37
CA GLU A 67 -2.27 28.50 5.66
C GLU A 67 -1.68 27.44 6.60
N ALA A 68 -0.70 27.81 7.41
CA ALA A 68 -0.12 26.92 8.41
C ALA A 68 -1.16 26.43 9.43
N THR A 69 -2.06 27.29 9.89
CA THR A 69 -3.15 26.90 10.80
C THR A 69 -4.09 25.91 10.14
N ARG A 70 -4.46 26.12 8.87
CA ARG A 70 -5.29 25.19 8.12
C ARG A 70 -4.60 23.84 7.94
N LEU A 71 -3.36 23.83 7.48
CA LEU A 71 -2.58 22.60 7.29
C LEU A 71 -2.38 21.82 8.60
N ARG A 72 -2.16 22.49 9.72
CA ARG A 72 -2.10 21.85 11.03
C ARG A 72 -3.46 21.30 11.47
N GLY A 73 -4.55 21.96 11.13
CA GLY A 73 -5.91 21.47 11.37
C GLY A 73 -6.17 20.15 10.63
N GLU A 74 -5.82 20.08 9.35
CA GLU A 74 -5.91 18.87 8.55
C GLU A 74 -4.99 17.76 9.10
N PHE A 75 -3.76 18.10 9.43
CA PHE A 75 -2.80 17.19 10.05
C PHE A 75 -3.34 16.57 11.34
N ASN A 76 -3.85 17.39 12.25
CA ASN A 76 -4.45 16.94 13.51
C ASN A 76 -5.68 16.05 13.30
N SER A 77 -6.45 16.30 12.23
CA SER A 77 -7.58 15.44 11.86
C SER A 77 -7.13 14.05 11.43
N ILE A 78 -6.02 13.95 10.69
CA ILE A 78 -5.42 12.66 10.32
C ILE A 78 -4.88 11.94 11.57
N LEU A 79 -4.25 12.66 12.50
CA LEU A 79 -3.75 12.07 13.75
C LEU A 79 -4.90 11.50 14.62
N ARG A 80 -6.01 12.21 14.71
CA ARG A 80 -7.19 11.71 15.43
C ARG A 80 -7.78 10.48 14.76
N LEU A 81 -7.84 10.46 13.43
CA LEU A 81 -8.31 9.30 12.68
C LEU A 81 -7.38 8.10 12.89
N GLU A 82 -6.07 8.29 12.83
CA GLU A 82 -5.09 7.26 13.14
C GLU A 82 -5.28 6.69 14.54
N ALA A 83 -5.45 7.54 15.54
CA ALA A 83 -5.69 7.10 16.91
C ALA A 83 -6.98 6.26 17.03
N ASN A 84 -8.04 6.61 16.29
CA ASN A 84 -9.27 5.82 16.22
C ASN A 84 -9.06 4.46 15.57
N TYR A 85 -8.37 4.41 14.44
CA TYR A 85 -8.05 3.17 13.75
C TYR A 85 -7.19 2.23 14.60
N ARG A 86 -6.25 2.77 15.37
CA ARG A 86 -5.38 1.97 16.25
C ARG A 86 -6.14 1.27 17.38
N ARG A 87 -7.28 1.78 17.83
CA ARG A 87 -8.06 1.16 18.90
C ARG A 87 -8.57 -0.23 18.56
N GLY A 88 -8.94 -0.47 17.28
CA GLY A 88 -9.41 -1.77 16.79
C GLY A 88 -8.32 -2.63 16.16
N GLY A 89 -7.05 -2.16 16.15
CA GLY A 89 -5.99 -2.74 15.35
C GLY A 89 -6.09 -2.29 13.89
N LEU A 90 -4.97 -1.85 13.32
CA LEU A 90 -4.94 -1.29 11.98
C LEU A 90 -5.12 -2.35 10.91
N THR A 91 -6.22 -2.27 10.18
CA THR A 91 -6.47 -3.07 8.99
C THR A 91 -5.63 -2.56 7.81
N ALA A 92 -5.46 -3.41 6.78
CA ALA A 92 -4.76 -3.02 5.55
C ALA A 92 -5.45 -1.82 4.86
N TRP A 93 -6.78 -1.78 4.89
CA TRP A 93 -7.56 -0.68 4.33
C TRP A 93 -7.33 0.64 5.09
N GLU A 94 -7.34 0.61 6.41
CA GLU A 94 -7.12 1.79 7.26
C GLU A 94 -5.72 2.38 7.07
N ARG A 95 -4.70 1.52 6.91
CA ARG A 95 -3.33 1.95 6.57
C ARG A 95 -3.29 2.66 5.23
N GLN A 96 -3.93 2.09 4.21
CA GLN A 96 -4.01 2.71 2.89
C GLN A 96 -4.77 4.04 2.91
N ASP A 97 -5.82 4.15 3.71
CA ASP A 97 -6.55 5.40 3.87
C ASP A 97 -5.68 6.48 4.50
N LEU A 98 -4.95 6.14 5.57
CA LEU A 98 -4.00 7.05 6.21
C LEU A 98 -2.89 7.47 5.25
N ASP A 99 -2.30 6.53 4.50
CA ASP A 99 -1.27 6.82 3.51
C ASP A 99 -1.76 7.83 2.46
N ARG A 100 -2.95 7.61 1.91
CA ARG A 100 -3.56 8.55 0.94
C ARG A 100 -3.78 9.94 1.55
N ARG A 101 -4.18 10.02 2.81
CA ARG A 101 -4.40 11.31 3.49
C ARG A 101 -3.10 12.04 3.75
N PHE A 102 -2.07 11.34 4.21
CA PHE A 102 -0.73 11.92 4.37
C PHE A 102 -0.12 12.36 3.05
N ASP A 103 -0.28 11.60 1.98
CA ASP A 103 0.21 11.97 0.66
C ASP A 103 -0.49 13.22 0.13
N ARG A 104 -1.79 13.32 0.32
CA ARG A 104 -2.58 14.48 -0.07
C ARG A 104 -2.15 15.73 0.70
N LEU A 105 -2.00 15.63 2.02
CA LEU A 105 -1.50 16.73 2.85
C LEU A 105 -0.08 17.13 2.46
N SER A 106 0.80 16.17 2.19
CA SER A 106 2.16 16.42 1.72
C SER A 106 2.19 17.18 0.39
N ALA A 107 1.30 16.81 -0.55
CA ALA A 107 1.17 17.50 -1.82
C ALA A 107 0.65 18.93 -1.63
N GLN A 108 -0.31 19.13 -0.74
CA GLN A 108 -0.87 20.45 -0.42
C GLN A 108 0.19 21.38 0.19
N ILE A 109 0.98 20.89 1.15
CA ILE A 109 2.09 21.67 1.72
C ILE A 109 3.08 22.10 0.63
N ARG A 110 3.41 21.21 -0.31
CA ARG A 110 4.30 21.57 -1.43
C ARG A 110 3.70 22.64 -2.33
N TYR A 111 2.41 22.54 -2.62
CA TYR A 111 1.70 23.50 -3.45
C TYR A 111 1.67 24.88 -2.81
N GLU A 112 1.22 24.98 -1.56
CA GLU A 112 1.12 26.25 -0.83
C GLU A 112 2.50 26.94 -0.69
N ARG A 113 3.56 26.19 -0.45
CA ARG A 113 4.91 26.75 -0.38
C ARG A 113 5.41 27.31 -1.69
N ARG A 114 5.07 26.67 -2.83
CA ARG A 114 5.46 27.17 -4.17
C ARG A 114 4.67 28.40 -4.58
N ASP A 115 3.40 28.45 -4.22
CA ASP A 115 2.53 29.57 -4.59
C ASP A 115 3.01 30.89 -3.95
N HIS A 116 3.55 30.81 -2.73
CA HIS A 116 4.17 31.96 -2.08
C HIS A 116 5.48 32.42 -2.73
N ASP A 117 6.29 31.50 -3.20
CA ASP A 117 7.53 31.84 -3.90
C ASP A 117 7.21 32.58 -5.21
N ASN A 118 6.18 32.16 -5.94
CA ASN A 118 5.76 32.80 -7.19
C ASN A 118 5.12 34.19 -7.01
N ARG A 119 4.60 34.52 -5.83
CA ARG A 119 4.02 35.83 -5.54
C ARG A 119 5.04 36.88 -5.13
N ARG A 120 6.29 36.47 -4.90
CA ARG A 120 7.41 37.36 -4.51
C ARG A 120 8.36 37.69 -5.65
N GLY A 121 8.18 37.01 -6.82
CA GLY A 121 8.99 37.23 -8.03
C GLY A 121 8.45 38.29 -8.94
#